data_2f8c87973cd7ea91740cd2888678c230
#
_entry.id   2f8c87973cd7ea91740cd2888678c230
#
_cell.length_a   1.000
_cell.length_b   1.000
_cell.length_c   1.000
_cell.angle_alpha   90.00
_cell.angle_beta   90.00
_cell.angle_gamma   90.00
#
_symmetry.space_group_name_H-M   'P 1'
#
loop_
_entity.id
_entity.type
_entity.pdbx_description
1 polymer ?
#
loop_
_entity_poly.entity_id
_entity_poly.type
_entity_poly.pdbx_seq_one_letter_code
_entity_poly.pdbx_strand_id
1 'polypeptide(L)'
;MNRTIFIIILVLFLACFPTNSFAQALATAAAPGAYISVGGTFSAGQSGYGKRVLSGSGAYVDINPRRQVGVEAEGRWLAHDRTGKTSESTYLIGPRMQIRRGRLSPYVKTLVGLGYFGFPYNSAQGKYFVVATGGGVDLNLNETVKIRLVDIEYQHWPQFTFGAISPYSISFGFSYRLWTGSHTRLEAYDR
;
A
#
# COMPACT_ATOMS: atom_id res chain seq x y z
N MET A 1 -11.67 10.75 -21.60
CA MET A 1 -10.35 11.16 -21.09
C MET A 1 -9.38 11.10 -22.26
N ASN A 2 -8.84 12.23 -22.72
CA ASN A 2 -8.04 12.31 -23.94
C ASN A 2 -6.78 11.46 -23.86
N ARG A 3 -6.57 10.61 -24.89
CA ARG A 3 -5.37 9.78 -25.04
C ARG A 3 -4.06 10.59 -24.87
N THR A 4 -4.09 11.84 -25.30
CA THR A 4 -2.96 12.78 -25.19
C THR A 4 -2.59 13.10 -23.75
N ILE A 5 -3.57 13.29 -22.87
CA ILE A 5 -3.34 13.57 -21.43
C ILE A 5 -2.73 12.36 -20.74
N PHE A 6 -3.19 11.15 -21.07
CA PHE A 6 -2.64 9.91 -20.52
C PHE A 6 -1.17 9.69 -20.91
N ILE A 7 -0.83 10.00 -22.17
CA ILE A 7 0.56 9.89 -22.67
C ILE A 7 1.46 10.93 -21.98
N ILE A 8 0.98 12.16 -21.79
CA ILE A 8 1.76 13.22 -21.12
C ILE A 8 2.01 12.84 -19.64
N ILE A 9 1.03 12.31 -18.93
CA ILE A 9 1.18 11.85 -17.55
C ILE A 9 2.15 10.67 -17.48
N LEU A 10 2.08 9.74 -18.41
CA LEU A 10 2.99 8.59 -18.48
C LEU A 10 4.44 9.03 -18.76
N VAL A 11 4.64 9.99 -19.66
CA VAL A 11 5.97 10.53 -19.99
C VAL A 11 6.54 11.34 -18.83
N LEU A 12 5.73 12.15 -18.14
CA LEU A 12 6.13 12.86 -16.93
C LEU A 12 6.48 11.90 -15.78
N PHE A 13 5.76 10.78 -15.65
CA PHE A 13 6.06 9.76 -14.65
C PHE A 13 7.37 9.03 -14.94
N LEU A 14 7.65 8.72 -16.21
CA LEU A 14 8.92 8.12 -16.64
C LEU A 14 10.11 9.11 -16.52
N ALA A 15 9.90 10.39 -16.73
CA ALA A 15 10.94 11.42 -16.63
C ALA A 15 11.34 11.75 -15.17
N CYS A 16 10.49 11.40 -14.20
CA CYS A 16 10.77 11.59 -12.76
C CYS A 16 11.66 10.50 -12.13
N PHE A 17 12.03 9.45 -12.88
CA PHE A 17 13.02 8.51 -12.38
C PHE A 17 14.43 9.07 -12.72
N PRO A 18 15.20 9.51 -11.72
CA PRO A 18 16.58 9.90 -11.96
C PRO A 18 17.33 8.64 -12.42
N THR A 19 17.75 8.63 -13.67
CA THR A 19 18.63 7.60 -14.25
C THR A 19 20.05 7.79 -13.70
N ASN A 20 20.23 7.63 -12.41
CA ASN A 20 21.55 7.44 -11.84
C ASN A 20 21.92 5.97 -12.06
N SER A 21 22.49 5.68 -13.21
CA SER A 21 23.17 4.44 -13.50
C SER A 21 24.39 4.31 -12.61
N PHE A 22 24.22 3.92 -11.37
CA PHE A 22 25.31 3.35 -10.58
C PHE A 22 25.39 1.85 -10.87
N ALA A 23 25.88 1.53 -12.07
CA ALA A 23 26.42 0.22 -12.34
C ALA A 23 27.76 0.11 -11.63
N GLN A 24 27.75 -0.17 -10.35
CA GLN A 24 28.83 -0.87 -9.68
C GLN A 24 28.27 -1.65 -8.51
N ALA A 25 28.20 -2.94 -8.76
CA ALA A 25 27.86 -3.96 -7.83
C ALA A 25 28.79 -3.96 -6.62
N LEU A 26 28.26 -3.61 -5.48
CA LEU A 26 28.61 -4.29 -4.24
C LEU A 26 27.28 -4.67 -3.60
N ALA A 27 26.94 -5.92 -3.84
CA ALA A 27 25.67 -6.56 -3.48
C ALA A 27 25.48 -6.76 -1.96
N THR A 28 26.09 -5.96 -1.11
CA THR A 28 26.05 -6.14 0.34
C THR A 28 25.85 -4.90 1.16
N ALA A 29 25.72 -3.75 0.55
CA ALA A 29 25.35 -2.55 1.30
C ALA A 29 23.84 -2.33 1.18
N ALA A 30 23.05 -3.02 2.00
CA ALA A 30 21.70 -2.54 2.29
C ALA A 30 21.82 -1.08 2.74
N ALA A 31 21.18 -0.16 2.00
CA ALA A 31 21.26 1.26 2.32
C ALA A 31 20.91 1.49 3.79
N PRO A 32 21.59 2.40 4.50
CA PRO A 32 21.28 2.69 5.89
C PRO A 32 19.80 2.97 6.07
N GLY A 33 19.12 2.17 6.92
CA GLY A 33 17.70 2.28 7.17
C GLY A 33 16.79 1.43 6.29
N ALA A 34 17.34 0.48 5.50
CA ALA A 34 16.54 -0.56 4.87
C ALA A 34 15.83 -1.43 5.92
N TYR A 35 14.57 -1.83 5.68
CA TYR A 35 13.85 -2.74 6.57
C TYR A 35 12.72 -3.47 5.83
N ILE A 36 12.33 -4.61 6.41
CA ILE A 36 11.13 -5.36 6.01
C ILE A 36 10.23 -5.42 7.22
N SER A 37 8.95 -5.11 7.05
CA SER A 37 7.94 -5.25 8.08
C SER A 37 6.69 -5.94 7.56
N VAL A 38 6.02 -6.68 8.45
CA VAL A 38 4.73 -7.31 8.21
C VAL A 38 3.72 -6.75 9.20
N GLY A 39 2.51 -6.52 8.75
CA GLY A 39 1.48 -5.94 9.61
C GLY A 39 0.08 -6.47 9.31
N GLY A 40 -0.80 -6.22 10.27
CA GLY A 40 -2.23 -6.45 10.15
C GLY A 40 -2.99 -5.13 10.27
N THR A 41 -4.11 -5.05 9.57
CA THR A 41 -5.02 -3.90 9.64
C THR A 41 -6.44 -4.35 9.92
N PHE A 42 -7.19 -3.47 10.57
CA PHE A 42 -8.65 -3.49 10.58
C PHE A 42 -9.12 -2.33 9.71
N SER A 43 -10.06 -2.59 8.80
CA SER A 43 -10.50 -1.66 7.78
C SER A 43 -12.01 -1.54 7.76
N ALA A 44 -12.50 -0.32 7.53
CA ALA A 44 -13.89 -0.05 7.23
C ALA A 44 -13.93 0.84 5.98
N GLY A 45 -14.87 0.59 5.08
CA GLY A 45 -14.94 1.34 3.84
C GLY A 45 -16.33 1.30 3.22
N GLN A 46 -16.56 2.21 2.32
CA GLN A 46 -17.77 2.23 1.50
C GLN A 46 -17.47 1.55 0.18
N SER A 47 -18.20 0.47 -0.09
CA SER A 47 -18.20 -0.15 -1.41
C SER A 47 -18.80 0.82 -2.41
N GLY A 48 -18.19 0.99 -3.57
CA GLY A 48 -18.75 1.79 -4.67
C GLY A 48 -20.06 1.25 -5.22
N TYR A 49 -20.52 0.08 -4.76
CA TYR A 49 -21.75 -0.57 -5.15
C TYR A 49 -22.77 -0.54 -4.02
N GLY A 50 -23.91 0.16 -4.26
CA GLY A 50 -25.04 0.21 -3.32
C GLY A 50 -24.79 0.98 -2.02
N LYS A 51 -23.77 1.83 -1.94
CA LYS A 51 -23.41 2.66 -0.76
C LYS A 51 -23.33 1.87 0.57
N ARG A 52 -22.96 0.60 0.51
CA ARG A 52 -22.84 -0.27 1.69
C ARG A 52 -21.49 -0.05 2.38
N VAL A 53 -21.51 0.01 3.69
CA VAL A 53 -20.31 0.01 4.51
C VAL A 53 -19.88 -1.44 4.73
N LEU A 54 -18.66 -1.75 4.33
CA LEU A 54 -18.00 -3.03 4.56
C LEU A 54 -16.97 -2.85 5.65
N SER A 55 -16.76 -3.88 6.44
CA SER A 55 -15.68 -3.91 7.44
C SER A 55 -14.96 -5.25 7.39
N GLY A 56 -13.72 -5.25 7.83
CA GLY A 56 -12.94 -6.47 7.82
C GLY A 56 -11.49 -6.25 8.20
N SER A 57 -10.65 -7.21 7.83
CA SER A 57 -9.23 -7.22 8.15
C SER A 57 -8.38 -7.21 6.90
N GLY A 58 -7.12 -6.88 7.08
CA GLY A 58 -6.11 -6.92 6.05
C GLY A 58 -4.75 -7.31 6.62
N ALA A 59 -3.84 -7.63 5.72
CA ALA A 59 -2.46 -7.83 6.04
C ALA A 59 -1.59 -7.12 5.00
N TYR A 60 -0.42 -6.65 5.39
CA TYR A 60 0.48 -5.99 4.48
C TYR A 60 1.95 -6.29 4.79
N VAL A 61 2.76 -6.16 3.78
CA VAL A 61 4.22 -6.26 3.86
C VAL A 61 4.82 -5.00 3.26
N ASP A 62 5.67 -4.33 4.04
CA ASP A 62 6.47 -3.20 3.58
C ASP A 62 7.90 -3.66 3.35
N ILE A 63 8.41 -3.47 2.16
CA ILE A 63 9.81 -3.67 1.81
C ILE A 63 10.40 -2.31 1.49
N ASN A 64 11.24 -1.80 2.37
CA ASN A 64 11.84 -0.48 2.25
C ASN A 64 13.35 -0.61 2.06
N PRO A 65 13.84 -0.64 0.81
CA PRO A 65 15.28 -0.67 0.52
C PRO A 65 15.98 0.62 0.92
N ARG A 66 15.23 1.71 1.06
CA ARG A 66 15.70 3.01 1.53
C ARG A 66 14.75 3.55 2.60
N ARG A 67 15.23 4.49 3.40
CA ARG A 67 14.48 5.09 4.51
C ARG A 67 13.15 5.73 4.10
N GLN A 68 13.06 6.25 2.89
CA GLN A 68 11.94 7.07 2.41
C GLN A 68 11.09 6.39 1.33
N VAL A 69 11.64 5.42 0.63
CA VAL A 69 10.99 4.78 -0.53
C VAL A 69 11.00 3.28 -0.35
N GLY A 70 9.86 2.68 -0.58
CA GLY A 70 9.65 1.24 -0.49
C GLY A 70 8.54 0.76 -1.40
N VAL A 71 8.21 -0.50 -1.24
CA VAL A 71 7.09 -1.18 -1.88
C VAL A 71 6.20 -1.74 -0.77
N GLU A 72 4.90 -1.52 -0.88
CA GLU A 72 3.88 -2.14 -0.04
C GLU A 72 3.13 -3.18 -0.86
N ALA A 73 2.96 -4.38 -0.31
CA ALA A 73 2.02 -5.37 -0.80
C ALA A 73 0.94 -5.56 0.26
N GLU A 74 -0.33 -5.48 -0.15
CA GLU A 74 -1.48 -5.50 0.76
C GLU A 74 -2.53 -6.50 0.28
N GLY A 75 -3.07 -7.29 1.22
CA GLY A 75 -4.28 -8.08 1.04
C GLY A 75 -5.35 -7.60 2.01
N ARG A 76 -6.57 -7.34 1.53
CA ARG A 76 -7.68 -6.86 2.35
C ARG A 76 -8.93 -7.69 2.09
N TRP A 77 -9.66 -8.03 3.14
CA TRP A 77 -10.88 -8.83 3.12
C TRP A 77 -11.97 -8.09 3.88
N LEU A 78 -12.92 -7.55 3.14
CA LEU A 78 -14.06 -6.80 3.68
C LEU A 78 -15.35 -7.57 3.43
N ALA A 79 -16.25 -7.54 4.39
CA ALA A 79 -17.56 -8.15 4.27
C ALA A 79 -18.64 -7.28 4.91
N HIS A 80 -19.87 -7.45 4.41
CA HIS A 80 -21.07 -6.91 5.03
C HIS A 80 -21.97 -8.06 5.45
N ASP A 81 -22.24 -8.16 6.75
CA ASP A 81 -22.93 -9.33 7.33
C ASP A 81 -24.46 -9.14 7.45
N ARG A 82 -24.99 -7.96 7.11
CA ARG A 82 -26.43 -7.70 7.16
C ARG A 82 -27.05 -7.90 5.79
N THR A 83 -28.08 -8.73 5.73
CA THR A 83 -29.01 -8.96 4.59
C THR A 83 -28.35 -8.93 3.19
N GLY A 84 -27.93 -10.12 2.72
CA GLY A 84 -27.29 -10.29 1.41
C GLY A 84 -25.76 -10.11 1.50
N LYS A 85 -25.07 -11.15 1.95
CA LYS A 85 -23.61 -11.18 2.10
C LYS A 85 -22.90 -10.60 0.87
N THR A 86 -22.30 -9.42 1.03
CA THR A 86 -21.45 -8.80 0.03
C THR A 86 -20.02 -8.88 0.55
N SER A 87 -19.10 -9.35 -0.26
CA SER A 87 -17.68 -9.44 0.10
C SER A 87 -16.82 -8.77 -0.95
N GLU A 88 -15.77 -8.13 -0.48
CA GLU A 88 -14.75 -7.49 -1.30
C GLU A 88 -13.38 -7.95 -0.80
N SER A 89 -12.58 -8.50 -1.69
CA SER A 89 -11.20 -8.87 -1.38
C SER A 89 -10.27 -8.24 -2.39
N THR A 90 -9.23 -7.56 -1.92
CA THR A 90 -8.24 -6.91 -2.79
C THR A 90 -6.84 -7.40 -2.48
N TYR A 91 -6.02 -7.55 -3.52
CA TYR A 91 -4.61 -7.90 -3.44
C TYR A 91 -3.83 -6.92 -4.31
N LEU A 92 -3.13 -6.03 -3.67
CA LEU A 92 -2.51 -4.86 -4.29
C LEU A 92 -1.03 -4.81 -3.97
N ILE A 93 -0.24 -4.24 -4.90
CA ILE A 93 1.19 -4.01 -4.72
C ILE A 93 1.59 -2.70 -5.40
N GLY A 94 2.54 -1.97 -4.83
CA GLY A 94 3.05 -0.78 -5.47
C GLY A 94 3.98 0.06 -4.61
N PRO A 95 4.45 1.20 -5.14
CA PRO A 95 5.35 2.08 -4.46
C PRO A 95 4.69 2.77 -3.26
N ARG A 96 5.50 2.95 -2.23
CA ARG A 96 5.20 3.69 -1.03
C ARG A 96 6.34 4.66 -0.71
N MET A 97 5.98 5.90 -0.39
CA MET A 97 6.92 6.92 0.04
C MET A 97 6.56 7.40 1.43
N GLN A 98 7.55 7.54 2.31
CA GLN A 98 7.34 7.98 3.69
C GLN A 98 8.36 9.04 4.09
N ILE A 99 7.95 9.94 4.98
CA ILE A 99 8.82 10.96 5.56
C ILE A 99 8.87 10.71 7.06
N ARG A 100 10.04 10.45 7.62
CA ARG A 100 10.19 10.20 9.05
C ARG A 100 10.39 11.51 9.80
N ARG A 101 9.47 11.83 10.71
CA ARG A 101 9.55 12.99 11.62
C ARG A 101 9.44 12.52 13.06
N GLY A 102 10.58 12.28 13.70
CA GLY A 102 10.62 11.71 15.04
C GLY A 102 9.97 10.33 15.09
N ARG A 103 8.92 10.18 15.90
CA ARG A 103 8.15 8.94 16.00
C ARG A 103 7.09 8.79 14.92
N LEU A 104 6.70 9.87 14.29
CA LEU A 104 5.67 9.85 13.23
C LEU A 104 6.31 9.64 11.86
N SER A 105 5.65 8.87 11.02
CA SER A 105 6.05 8.58 9.66
C SER A 105 4.84 8.70 8.73
N PRO A 106 4.47 9.95 8.32
CA PRO A 106 3.47 10.11 7.28
C PRO A 106 3.96 9.48 5.97
N TYR A 107 3.03 8.88 5.23
CA TYR A 107 3.33 8.22 3.96
C TYR A 107 2.22 8.42 2.94
N VAL A 108 2.58 8.22 1.69
CA VAL A 108 1.67 8.09 0.55
C VAL A 108 1.99 6.80 -0.21
N LYS A 109 0.99 6.20 -0.82
CA LYS A 109 1.13 4.96 -1.60
C LYS A 109 0.27 5.00 -2.85
N THR A 110 0.71 4.30 -3.88
CA THR A 110 -0.10 3.99 -5.07
C THR A 110 0.09 2.53 -5.38
N LEU A 111 -1.00 1.78 -5.35
CA LEU A 111 -0.98 0.33 -5.49
C LEU A 111 -1.80 -0.07 -6.71
N VAL A 112 -1.44 -1.19 -7.33
CA VAL A 112 -2.20 -1.80 -8.42
C VAL A 112 -2.34 -3.29 -8.16
N GLY A 113 -3.41 -3.89 -8.67
CA GLY A 113 -3.61 -5.32 -8.48
C GLY A 113 -5.01 -5.78 -8.85
N LEU A 114 -5.51 -6.74 -8.10
CA LEU A 114 -6.75 -7.45 -8.38
C LEU A 114 -7.73 -7.32 -7.21
N GLY A 115 -8.98 -7.07 -7.56
CA GLY A 115 -10.10 -7.09 -6.64
C GLY A 115 -11.08 -8.19 -7.02
N TYR A 116 -11.59 -8.85 -6.02
CA TYR A 116 -12.65 -9.86 -6.11
C TYR A 116 -13.88 -9.30 -5.43
N PHE A 117 -14.99 -9.29 -6.12
CA PHE A 117 -16.26 -8.82 -5.60
C PHE A 117 -17.29 -9.94 -5.60
N GLY A 118 -17.82 -10.25 -4.42
CA GLY A 118 -18.92 -11.17 -4.23
C GLY A 118 -20.24 -10.41 -4.15
N PHE A 119 -21.11 -10.64 -5.11
CA PHE A 119 -22.43 -9.99 -5.16
C PHE A 119 -23.37 -10.57 -4.12
N PRO A 120 -24.38 -9.76 -3.70
CA PRO A 120 -25.40 -10.21 -2.74
C PRO A 120 -26.04 -11.54 -3.16
N TYR A 121 -26.40 -12.37 -2.15
CA TYR A 121 -27.04 -13.67 -2.35
C TYR A 121 -26.21 -14.69 -3.16
N ASN A 122 -24.89 -14.52 -3.22
CA ASN A 122 -23.98 -15.40 -3.96
C ASN A 122 -24.34 -15.54 -5.45
N SER A 123 -24.98 -14.52 -6.02
CA SER A 123 -25.52 -14.54 -7.38
C SER A 123 -24.42 -14.50 -8.45
N ALA A 124 -23.26 -13.91 -8.15
CA ALA A 124 -22.11 -13.83 -9.04
C ALA A 124 -20.83 -13.50 -8.27
N GLN A 125 -19.69 -13.79 -8.89
CA GLN A 125 -18.37 -13.35 -8.45
C GLN A 125 -17.64 -12.72 -9.64
N GLY A 126 -16.96 -11.59 -9.41
CA GLY A 126 -16.19 -10.90 -10.42
C GLY A 126 -14.76 -10.66 -9.98
N LYS A 127 -13.83 -10.73 -10.93
CA LYS A 127 -12.43 -10.37 -10.76
C LYS A 127 -12.13 -9.15 -11.61
N TYR A 128 -11.55 -8.12 -11.01
CA TYR A 128 -11.37 -6.82 -11.62
C TYR A 128 -9.96 -6.30 -11.39
N PHE A 129 -9.48 -5.49 -12.31
CA PHE A 129 -8.26 -4.70 -12.11
C PHE A 129 -8.56 -3.51 -11.19
N VAL A 130 -7.65 -3.23 -10.27
CA VAL A 130 -7.79 -2.17 -9.27
C VAL A 130 -6.55 -1.29 -9.27
N VAL A 131 -6.79 0.01 -9.25
CA VAL A 131 -5.78 1.02 -8.95
C VAL A 131 -6.18 1.69 -7.65
N ALA A 132 -5.29 1.75 -6.68
CA ALA A 132 -5.52 2.37 -5.39
C ALA A 132 -4.50 3.48 -5.15
N THR A 133 -4.96 4.59 -4.59
CA THR A 133 -4.10 5.68 -4.13
C THR A 133 -4.50 6.02 -2.71
N GLY A 134 -3.52 6.14 -1.85
CA GLY A 134 -3.80 6.38 -0.44
C GLY A 134 -2.62 6.96 0.31
N GLY A 135 -2.81 7.09 1.60
CA GLY A 135 -1.78 7.54 2.51
C GLY A 135 -2.25 7.53 3.94
N GLY A 136 -1.31 7.70 4.83
CA GLY A 136 -1.59 7.62 6.24
C GLY A 136 -0.43 8.05 7.10
N VAL A 137 -0.51 7.68 8.37
CA VAL A 137 0.53 7.98 9.36
C VAL A 137 0.82 6.75 10.19
N ASP A 138 2.09 6.35 10.18
CA ASP A 138 2.62 5.33 11.08
C ASP A 138 3.29 5.98 12.29
N LEU A 139 3.03 5.44 13.48
CA LEU A 139 3.68 5.78 14.75
C LEU A 139 4.70 4.69 15.09
N ASN A 140 5.98 5.03 15.11
CA ASN A 140 7.03 4.12 15.56
C ASN A 140 7.06 4.11 17.09
N LEU A 141 6.60 3.02 17.70
CA LEU A 141 6.67 2.84 19.17
C LEU A 141 8.10 2.58 19.60
N ASN A 142 8.77 1.67 18.90
CA ASN A 142 10.17 1.32 19.07
C ASN A 142 10.79 0.96 17.72
N GLU A 143 12.00 0.40 17.71
CA GLU A 143 12.69 0.02 16.47
C GLU A 143 12.01 -1.14 15.73
N THR A 144 11.20 -1.92 16.42
CA THR A 144 10.62 -3.17 15.93
C THR A 144 9.12 -3.04 15.65
N VAL A 145 8.39 -2.28 16.48
CA VAL A 145 6.92 -2.18 16.42
C VAL A 145 6.47 -0.81 15.92
N LYS A 146 5.56 -0.81 14.96
CA LYS A 146 4.87 0.38 14.45
C LYS A 146 3.36 0.20 14.60
N ILE A 147 2.67 1.28 14.90
CA ILE A 147 1.21 1.36 14.81
C ILE A 147 0.87 2.19 13.58
N ARG A 148 0.02 1.67 12.71
CA ARG A 148 -0.63 2.42 11.65
C ARG A 148 -1.84 3.13 12.26
N LEU A 149 -1.68 4.43 12.55
CA LEU A 149 -2.72 5.23 13.22
C LEU A 149 -3.92 5.43 12.32
N VAL A 150 -3.66 5.70 11.06
CA VAL A 150 -4.66 5.91 10.03
C VAL A 150 -4.05 5.61 8.66
N ASP A 151 -4.82 4.95 7.82
CA ASP A 151 -4.57 4.76 6.40
C ASP A 151 -5.88 5.03 5.65
N ILE A 152 -5.88 6.00 4.77
CA ILE A 152 -7.03 6.33 3.93
C ILE A 152 -6.67 5.94 2.51
N GLU A 153 -7.53 5.15 1.89
CA GLU A 153 -7.30 4.63 0.54
C GLU A 153 -8.53 4.84 -0.32
N TYR A 154 -8.31 5.36 -1.52
CA TYR A 154 -9.27 5.49 -2.57
C TYR A 154 -8.90 4.52 -3.69
N GLN A 155 -9.84 3.67 -4.08
CA GLN A 155 -9.65 2.71 -5.15
C GLN A 155 -10.45 3.11 -6.40
N HIS A 156 -9.98 2.68 -7.55
CA HIS A 156 -10.68 2.80 -8.82
C HIS A 156 -10.68 1.45 -9.53
N TRP A 157 -11.87 0.96 -9.85
CA TRP A 157 -12.13 -0.30 -10.53
C TRP A 157 -12.72 -0.01 -11.91
N PRO A 158 -11.89 0.20 -12.96
CA PRO A 158 -12.36 0.72 -14.24
C PRO A 158 -13.26 -0.23 -15.02
N GLN A 159 -13.16 -1.53 -14.77
CA GLN A 159 -13.83 -2.58 -15.54
C GLN A 159 -14.92 -3.30 -14.74
N PHE A 160 -15.49 -2.64 -13.73
CA PHE A 160 -16.56 -3.26 -12.96
C PHE A 160 -17.82 -3.49 -13.83
N THR A 161 -18.55 -4.61 -13.59
CA THR A 161 -19.66 -5.10 -14.45
C THR A 161 -20.75 -4.06 -14.71
N PHE A 162 -21.01 -3.20 -13.74
CA PHE A 162 -22.08 -2.18 -13.83
C PHE A 162 -21.54 -0.74 -14.02
N GLY A 163 -20.36 -0.59 -14.60
CA GLY A 163 -19.65 0.68 -14.73
C GLY A 163 -18.55 0.85 -13.68
N ALA A 164 -17.65 1.79 -13.89
CA ALA A 164 -16.55 2.02 -12.98
C ALA A 164 -17.05 2.36 -11.56
N ILE A 165 -16.47 1.71 -10.55
CA ILE A 165 -16.74 2.03 -9.14
C ILE A 165 -15.48 2.56 -8.47
N SER A 166 -15.69 3.33 -7.41
CA SER A 166 -14.62 3.99 -6.69
C SER A 166 -14.82 3.83 -5.17
N PRO A 167 -14.51 2.64 -4.62
CA PRO A 167 -14.53 2.42 -3.18
C PRO A 167 -13.50 3.28 -2.45
N TYR A 168 -13.80 3.63 -1.21
CA TYR A 168 -12.83 4.23 -0.30
C TYR A 168 -12.88 3.55 1.05
N SER A 169 -11.74 3.52 1.74
CA SER A 169 -11.63 2.87 3.03
C SER A 169 -10.70 3.63 3.97
N ILE A 170 -10.95 3.43 5.24
CA ILE A 170 -10.07 3.83 6.32
C ILE A 170 -9.63 2.60 7.09
N SER A 171 -8.35 2.55 7.44
CA SER A 171 -7.77 1.42 8.15
C SER A 171 -6.89 1.90 9.31
N PHE A 172 -6.78 1.07 10.32
CA PHE A 172 -5.80 1.19 11.39
C PHE A 172 -5.17 -0.17 11.65
N GLY A 173 -3.98 -0.21 12.23
CA GLY A 173 -3.31 -1.49 12.40
C GLY A 173 -1.99 -1.41 13.12
N PHE A 174 -1.26 -2.50 13.08
CA PHE A 174 0.08 -2.60 13.64
C PHE A 174 0.98 -3.38 12.72
N SER A 175 2.29 -3.16 12.83
CA SER A 175 3.29 -3.95 12.12
C SER A 175 4.52 -4.21 12.96
N TYR A 176 5.15 -5.31 12.64
CA TYR A 176 6.37 -5.79 13.23
C TYR A 176 7.49 -5.78 12.18
N ARG A 177 8.64 -5.21 12.52
CA ARG A 177 9.80 -5.17 11.66
C ARG A 177 10.58 -6.47 11.81
N LEU A 178 10.58 -7.28 10.74
CA LEU A 178 11.25 -8.58 10.72
C LEU A 178 12.76 -8.44 10.53
N TRP A 179 13.17 -7.42 9.77
CA TRP A 179 14.58 -7.23 9.43
C TRP A 179 14.90 -5.74 9.29
N THR A 180 16.10 -5.39 9.73
CA THR A 180 16.67 -4.05 9.58
C THR A 180 18.08 -4.21 9.05
N GLY A 181 18.42 -3.51 7.96
CA GLY A 181 19.77 -3.46 7.44
C GLY A 181 20.72 -2.90 8.50
N SER A 182 21.76 -3.65 8.81
CA SER A 182 22.75 -3.29 9.81
C SER A 182 23.48 -2.00 9.39
N HIS A 183 23.52 -1.02 10.29
CA HIS A 183 24.52 0.03 10.21
C HIS A 183 25.86 -0.60 10.59
N THR A 184 26.64 -1.02 9.62
CA THR A 184 28.06 -1.21 9.87
C THR A 184 28.61 0.19 10.13
N ARG A 185 28.72 0.56 11.40
CA ARG A 185 29.56 1.67 11.82
C ARG A 185 30.96 1.27 11.41
N LEU A 186 31.46 1.84 10.32
CA LEU A 186 32.88 1.88 10.10
C LEU A 186 33.41 2.74 11.24
N GLU A 187 33.82 2.12 12.33
CA GLU A 187 34.72 2.77 13.26
C GLU A 187 35.96 3.10 12.44
N ALA A 188 36.10 4.41 12.20
CA ALA A 188 37.30 4.94 11.63
C ALA A 188 38.47 4.44 12.52
N TYR A 189 39.31 3.63 11.92
CA TYR A 189 40.58 3.24 12.46
C TYR A 189 41.44 4.50 12.49
N ASP A 190 41.38 5.21 13.60
CA ASP A 190 42.25 6.32 13.92
C ASP A 190 43.32 5.80 14.84
N ARG A 191 44.48 5.44 14.23
CA ARG A 191 45.80 5.29 14.89
C ARG A 191 46.86 5.87 14.00
#